data_f6872fcdfdaee1a17922e40c91651c12
#
_entry.id   f6872fcdfdaee1a17922e40c91651c12
#
_cell.length_a   1.000
_cell.length_b   1.000
_cell.length_c   1.000
_cell.angle_alpha   90.00
_cell.angle_beta   90.00
_cell.angle_gamma   90.00
#
_symmetry.space_group_name_H-M   'P 1'
#
loop_
_entity.id
_entity.type
_entity.pdbx_description
1 polymer ?
#
loop_
_entity_poly.entity_id
_entity_poly.type
_entity_poly.pdbx_seq_one_letter_code
_entity_poly.pdbx_strand_id
1 'polypeptide(L)'
;PTSGATTTTAGSPSAGTAHTPTASPSASPGRTATRSAAPSPTRTTAAPTRAVTTKPDVHATPSANSPATLDAVAGARAQILTLVNQQRATAGCKALTASSSLDKLAQNFSDDMAARGFFDHTDPDGHTPWDRAKALGITNLGGENIARGQSDAEAVMTAWMNSPGHRANILDCDYTTLGVGIHFGPGGPWWTQDFGF
;
A
#
# COMPACT_ATOMS: atom_id res chain seq x y z
N PRO A 1 50.10 -52.00 14.99
CA PRO A 1 49.28 -52.54 16.03
C PRO A 1 48.19 -51.62 16.48
N THR A 2 47.01 -52.21 16.49
CA THR A 2 45.80 -51.97 17.29
C THR A 2 45.06 -50.66 17.21
N SER A 3 44.00 -50.71 16.47
CA SER A 3 42.57 -50.44 16.72
C SER A 3 42.20 -49.69 18.00
N GLY A 4 41.31 -48.72 17.81
CA GLY A 4 40.50 -48.08 18.84
C GLY A 4 39.32 -47.36 18.21
N ALA A 5 38.20 -48.07 17.92
CA ALA A 5 36.93 -47.48 17.53
C ALA A 5 36.21 -47.01 18.80
N THR A 6 35.74 -45.77 18.80
CA THR A 6 34.77 -45.27 19.81
C THR A 6 33.51 -44.77 19.09
N THR A 7 32.48 -45.50 19.24
CA THR A 7 31.08 -45.18 18.90
C THR A 7 30.55 -44.11 19.85
N THR A 8 30.03 -43.02 19.33
CA THR A 8 29.28 -42.06 20.13
C THR A 8 27.84 -41.98 19.60
N THR A 9 26.92 -42.27 20.48
CA THR A 9 25.50 -42.41 20.40
C THR A 9 24.81 -41.09 19.98
N ALA A 10 23.89 -41.19 19.04
CA ALA A 10 23.00 -40.11 18.62
C ALA A 10 21.99 -39.74 19.72
N GLY A 11 21.99 -38.48 20.12
CA GLY A 11 20.94 -37.89 20.94
C GLY A 11 19.88 -37.24 20.06
N SER A 12 18.63 -37.69 20.18
CA SER A 12 17.46 -37.18 19.53
C SER A 12 17.03 -35.82 20.14
N PRO A 13 16.76 -34.77 19.40
CA PRO A 13 16.14 -33.59 19.99
C PRO A 13 14.59 -33.71 20.00
N SER A 14 14.10 -33.40 21.20
CA SER A 14 12.70 -33.36 21.61
C SER A 14 11.88 -32.35 20.80
N ALA A 15 10.66 -32.72 20.46
CA ALA A 15 9.66 -31.89 19.80
C ALA A 15 9.25 -30.68 20.66
N GLY A 16 9.47 -29.49 20.16
CA GLY A 16 8.96 -28.23 20.72
C GLY A 16 7.52 -27.98 20.26
N THR A 17 6.66 -27.79 21.23
CA THR A 17 5.22 -27.53 21.14
C THR A 17 4.90 -26.26 20.35
N ALA A 18 4.01 -26.38 19.36
CA ALA A 18 3.42 -25.26 18.64
C ALA A 18 2.47 -24.46 19.57
N HIS A 19 2.71 -23.18 19.73
CA HIS A 19 1.79 -22.26 20.36
C HIS A 19 0.88 -21.62 19.30
N THR A 20 -0.38 -21.97 19.33
CA THR A 20 -1.46 -21.35 18.58
C THR A 20 -1.81 -20.00 19.21
N PRO A 21 -1.83 -18.86 18.48
CA PRO A 21 -2.36 -17.62 19.04
C PRO A 21 -3.89 -17.65 19.03
N THR A 22 -4.48 -17.60 20.22
CA THR A 22 -5.91 -17.44 20.47
C THR A 22 -6.32 -15.99 20.15
N ALA A 23 -7.28 -15.83 19.23
CA ALA A 23 -7.93 -14.57 18.96
C ALA A 23 -8.83 -14.17 20.13
N SER A 24 -8.65 -12.95 20.66
CA SER A 24 -9.51 -12.33 21.67
C SER A 24 -10.51 -11.40 20.97
N PRO A 25 -11.82 -11.51 21.22
CA PRO A 25 -12.80 -10.58 20.69
C PRO A 25 -12.85 -9.32 21.54
N SER A 26 -12.58 -8.16 20.94
CA SER A 26 -12.78 -6.86 21.57
C SER A 26 -14.24 -6.44 21.45
N ALA A 27 -14.94 -6.40 22.58
CA ALA A 27 -16.28 -5.88 22.70
C ALA A 27 -16.25 -4.35 22.75
N SER A 28 -17.03 -3.70 21.90
CA SER A 28 -17.27 -2.26 21.89
C SER A 28 -18.41 -1.93 22.84
N PRO A 29 -18.27 -0.98 23.78
CA PRO A 29 -19.41 -0.50 24.57
C PRO A 29 -20.17 0.57 23.81
N GLY A 30 -21.47 0.36 23.59
CA GLY A 30 -22.40 1.32 23.02
C GLY A 30 -22.53 2.56 23.89
N ARG A 31 -22.42 3.74 23.27
CA ARG A 31 -22.85 5.01 23.86
C ARG A 31 -24.21 5.41 23.30
N THR A 32 -25.19 5.43 24.17
CA THR A 32 -26.51 6.01 23.96
C THR A 32 -26.35 7.53 23.82
N ALA A 33 -26.64 8.07 22.64
CA ALA A 33 -26.69 9.52 22.43
C ALA A 33 -28.08 10.04 22.70
N THR A 34 -28.20 10.89 23.70
CA THR A 34 -29.42 11.63 24.05
C THR A 34 -29.68 12.70 23.00
N ARG A 35 -30.90 12.68 22.45
CA ARG A 35 -31.42 13.62 21.46
C ARG A 35 -31.73 14.95 22.15
N SER A 36 -30.95 16.02 21.85
CA SER A 36 -31.29 17.40 22.22
C SER A 36 -31.95 18.09 21.03
N ALA A 37 -33.13 18.65 21.25
CA ALA A 37 -33.92 19.39 20.28
C ALA A 37 -33.30 20.77 20.05
N ALA A 38 -33.12 21.15 18.77
CA ALA A 38 -32.73 22.49 18.33
C ALA A 38 -33.98 23.35 18.03
N PRO A 39 -33.95 24.65 18.33
CA PRO A 39 -35.09 25.55 18.05
C PRO A 39 -35.12 25.99 16.57
N SER A 40 -36.34 26.16 16.06
CA SER A 40 -36.65 26.70 14.71
C SER A 40 -36.13 28.13 14.53
N PRO A 41 -35.49 28.46 13.40
CA PRO A 41 -35.21 29.85 13.06
C PRO A 41 -36.37 30.51 12.34
N THR A 42 -36.69 31.72 12.77
CA THR A 42 -37.66 32.67 12.26
C THR A 42 -37.31 33.09 10.82
N ARG A 43 -38.38 33.12 9.98
CA ARG A 43 -38.32 33.53 8.58
C ARG A 43 -38.13 35.04 8.48
N THR A 44 -37.00 35.51 7.97
CA THR A 44 -36.79 36.90 7.57
C THR A 44 -36.81 36.95 6.04
N THR A 45 -37.78 37.68 5.51
CA THR A 45 -37.95 37.98 4.07
C THR A 45 -36.87 38.97 3.63
N ALA A 46 -36.02 38.60 2.72
CA ALA A 46 -35.10 39.52 2.01
C ALA A 46 -35.37 39.48 0.51
N ALA A 47 -35.36 40.66 -0.11
CA ALA A 47 -35.71 40.98 -1.49
C ALA A 47 -34.77 40.31 -2.52
N PRO A 48 -35.18 40.18 -3.80
CA PRO A 48 -34.42 39.46 -4.80
C PRO A 48 -33.22 40.29 -5.32
N THR A 49 -32.03 39.87 -5.00
CA THR A 49 -30.82 40.36 -5.66
C THR A 49 -30.57 39.53 -6.90
N ARG A 50 -30.42 40.21 -8.02
CA ARG A 50 -30.14 39.72 -9.37
C ARG A 50 -29.01 38.68 -9.35
N ALA A 51 -29.31 37.43 -9.73
CA ALA A 51 -28.34 36.37 -9.89
C ALA A 51 -27.40 36.67 -11.06
N VAL A 52 -26.12 36.87 -10.74
CA VAL A 52 -25.04 36.74 -11.71
C VAL A 52 -24.84 35.25 -11.91
N THR A 53 -25.22 34.76 -13.06
CA THR A 53 -24.93 33.37 -13.49
C THR A 53 -23.44 33.30 -13.80
N THR A 54 -22.63 32.95 -12.82
CA THR A 54 -21.30 32.38 -13.06
C THR A 54 -21.51 30.94 -13.47
N LYS A 55 -21.23 30.65 -14.74
CA LYS A 55 -21.09 29.30 -15.27
C LYS A 55 -20.14 28.51 -14.33
N PRO A 56 -20.50 27.32 -13.83
CA PRO A 56 -19.53 26.53 -13.07
C PRO A 56 -18.41 26.17 -14.04
N ASP A 57 -17.20 26.59 -13.72
CA ASP A 57 -15.99 26.01 -14.30
C ASP A 57 -16.01 24.53 -13.93
N VAL A 58 -16.38 23.70 -14.90
CA VAL A 58 -16.13 22.26 -14.81
C VAL A 58 -14.62 22.10 -14.83
N HIS A 59 -14.04 22.00 -13.64
CA HIS A 59 -12.66 21.53 -13.50
C HIS A 59 -12.67 20.12 -14.10
N ALA A 60 -12.20 20.02 -15.34
CA ALA A 60 -12.05 18.73 -16.00
C ALA A 60 -11.08 17.91 -15.13
N THR A 61 -11.58 16.81 -14.58
CA THR A 61 -10.75 15.82 -13.90
C THR A 61 -9.65 15.40 -14.88
N PRO A 62 -8.36 15.53 -14.56
CA PRO A 62 -7.30 15.16 -15.49
C PRO A 62 -7.49 13.69 -15.88
N SER A 63 -7.46 13.41 -17.18
CA SER A 63 -7.47 12.02 -17.66
C SER A 63 -6.23 11.31 -17.13
N ALA A 64 -6.38 10.06 -16.67
CA ALA A 64 -5.29 9.26 -16.10
C ALA A 64 -4.04 9.18 -17.01
N ASN A 65 -4.20 9.44 -18.30
CA ASN A 65 -3.15 9.45 -19.31
C ASN A 65 -2.77 10.86 -19.82
N SER A 66 -3.08 11.94 -19.07
CA SER A 66 -2.59 13.25 -19.44
C SER A 66 -1.07 13.34 -19.20
N PRO A 67 -0.30 14.12 -20.01
CA PRO A 67 1.13 14.30 -19.78
C PRO A 67 1.45 14.73 -18.36
N ALA A 68 0.70 15.66 -17.79
CA ALA A 68 0.88 16.12 -16.41
C ALA A 68 0.67 15.00 -15.38
N THR A 69 -0.26 14.05 -15.62
CA THR A 69 -0.46 12.91 -14.72
C THR A 69 0.70 11.92 -14.84
N LEU A 70 1.19 11.66 -16.05
CA LEU A 70 2.35 10.78 -16.27
C LEU A 70 3.61 11.34 -15.61
N ASP A 71 3.85 12.65 -15.70
CA ASP A 71 4.97 13.32 -15.05
C ASP A 71 4.84 13.25 -13.51
N ALA A 72 3.63 13.42 -12.97
CA ALA A 72 3.37 13.29 -11.53
C ALA A 72 3.64 11.86 -11.04
N VAL A 73 3.21 10.84 -11.79
CA VAL A 73 3.48 9.43 -11.46
C VAL A 73 4.99 9.14 -11.51
N ALA A 74 5.69 9.61 -12.54
CA ALA A 74 7.14 9.41 -12.65
C ALA A 74 7.89 10.08 -11.50
N GLY A 75 7.53 11.31 -11.15
CA GLY A 75 8.08 12.04 -10.01
C GLY A 75 7.86 11.31 -8.69
N ALA A 76 6.65 10.86 -8.44
CA ALA A 76 6.31 10.13 -7.22
C ALA A 76 7.06 8.78 -7.11
N ARG A 77 7.22 8.04 -8.22
CA ARG A 77 8.05 6.82 -8.27
C ARG A 77 9.49 7.07 -7.85
N ALA A 78 10.12 8.08 -8.45
CA ALA A 78 11.50 8.44 -8.13
C ALA A 78 11.66 8.84 -6.66
N GLN A 79 10.69 9.57 -6.12
CA GLN A 79 10.69 10.00 -4.73
C GLN A 79 10.50 8.81 -3.77
N ILE A 80 9.57 7.89 -4.04
CA ILE A 80 9.36 6.67 -3.26
C ILE A 80 10.64 5.83 -3.25
N LEU A 81 11.27 5.58 -4.41
CA LEU A 81 12.54 4.83 -4.47
C LEU A 81 13.64 5.48 -3.61
N THR A 82 13.73 6.81 -3.66
CA THR A 82 14.69 7.56 -2.84
C THR A 82 14.42 7.36 -1.35
N LEU A 83 13.16 7.54 -0.91
CA LEU A 83 12.76 7.40 0.48
C LEU A 83 12.93 5.96 1.00
N VAL A 84 12.58 4.95 0.21
CA VAL A 84 12.83 3.54 0.52
C VAL A 84 14.32 3.29 0.74
N ASN A 85 15.17 3.77 -0.17
CA ASN A 85 16.61 3.56 -0.08
C ASN A 85 17.24 4.30 1.10
N GLN A 86 16.70 5.45 1.51
CA GLN A 86 17.11 6.11 2.76
C GLN A 86 16.80 5.24 3.98
N GLN A 87 15.60 4.65 4.07
CA GLN A 87 15.23 3.76 5.18
C GLN A 87 16.10 2.50 5.18
N ARG A 88 16.34 1.90 4.03
CA ARG A 88 17.18 0.71 3.86
C ARG A 88 18.63 0.97 4.26
N ALA A 89 19.18 2.13 3.92
CA ALA A 89 20.54 2.51 4.33
C ALA A 89 20.68 2.56 5.87
N THR A 90 19.66 3.08 6.58
CA THR A 90 19.67 3.10 8.06
C THR A 90 19.57 1.70 8.68
N ALA A 91 19.00 0.74 7.95
CA ALA A 91 18.91 -0.67 8.36
C ALA A 91 20.11 -1.53 7.92
N GLY A 92 21.04 -0.95 7.15
CA GLY A 92 22.21 -1.68 6.64
C GLY A 92 21.94 -2.53 5.40
N CYS A 93 20.77 -2.40 4.76
CA CYS A 93 20.44 -3.08 3.52
C CYS A 93 21.02 -2.35 2.31
N LYS A 94 21.29 -3.10 1.23
CA LYS A 94 21.62 -2.51 -0.07
C LYS A 94 20.43 -1.73 -0.62
N ALA A 95 20.71 -0.69 -1.41
CA ALA A 95 19.70 0.05 -2.12
C ALA A 95 18.99 -0.83 -3.15
N LEU A 96 17.66 -0.64 -3.29
CA LEU A 96 16.89 -1.21 -4.39
C LEU A 96 17.10 -0.42 -5.67
N THR A 97 17.00 -1.11 -6.82
CA THR A 97 16.97 -0.49 -8.14
C THR A 97 15.55 -0.49 -8.69
N ALA A 98 15.20 0.53 -9.48
CA ALA A 98 13.90 0.57 -10.15
C ALA A 98 13.77 -0.57 -11.16
N SER A 99 12.59 -1.19 -11.21
CA SER A 99 12.25 -2.24 -12.17
C SER A 99 11.03 -1.85 -12.97
N SER A 100 11.19 -1.64 -14.28
CA SER A 100 10.07 -1.25 -15.15
C SER A 100 8.98 -2.32 -15.26
N SER A 101 9.33 -3.61 -15.13
CA SER A 101 8.35 -4.69 -15.10
C SER A 101 7.51 -4.66 -13.80
N LEU A 102 8.14 -4.42 -12.66
CA LEU A 102 7.43 -4.25 -11.39
C LEU A 102 6.66 -2.91 -11.35
N ASP A 103 7.18 -1.83 -11.96
CA ASP A 103 6.41 -0.58 -12.12
C ASP A 103 5.10 -0.82 -12.89
N LYS A 104 5.16 -1.64 -13.96
CA LYS A 104 3.97 -2.00 -14.73
C LYS A 104 2.99 -2.83 -13.90
N LEU A 105 3.49 -3.81 -13.14
CA LEU A 105 2.67 -4.64 -12.24
C LEU A 105 1.96 -3.76 -11.21
N ALA A 106 2.69 -2.95 -10.49
CA ALA A 106 2.20 -2.04 -9.46
C ALA A 106 1.22 -1.00 -10.02
N GLN A 107 1.51 -0.42 -11.20
CA GLN A 107 0.63 0.56 -11.83
C GLN A 107 -0.70 -0.06 -12.24
N ASN A 108 -0.68 -1.22 -12.91
CA ASN A 108 -1.90 -1.92 -13.29
C ASN A 108 -2.78 -2.20 -12.07
N PHE A 109 -2.18 -2.55 -10.94
CA PHE A 109 -2.94 -2.85 -9.73
C PHE A 109 -3.48 -1.60 -9.04
N SER A 110 -2.72 -0.50 -8.98
CA SER A 110 -3.23 0.79 -8.49
C SER A 110 -4.41 1.30 -9.34
N ASP A 111 -4.32 1.15 -10.66
CA ASP A 111 -5.40 1.51 -11.60
C ASP A 111 -6.62 0.61 -11.41
N ASP A 112 -6.42 -0.69 -11.17
CA ASP A 112 -7.50 -1.64 -10.95
C ASP A 112 -8.24 -1.40 -9.64
N MET A 113 -7.51 -1.16 -8.54
CA MET A 113 -8.11 -0.76 -7.26
C MET A 113 -8.98 0.48 -7.40
N ALA A 114 -8.51 1.48 -8.15
CA ALA A 114 -9.24 2.71 -8.40
C ALA A 114 -10.48 2.48 -9.28
N ALA A 115 -10.32 1.76 -10.38
CA ALA A 115 -11.38 1.54 -11.37
C ALA A 115 -12.54 0.67 -10.82
N ARG A 116 -12.22 -0.35 -10.03
CA ARG A 116 -13.20 -1.28 -9.46
C ARG A 116 -13.61 -0.95 -8.02
N GLY A 117 -12.98 0.07 -7.40
CA GLY A 117 -13.38 0.59 -6.08
C GLY A 117 -13.09 -0.36 -4.92
N PHE A 118 -12.04 -1.18 -4.99
CA PHE A 118 -11.63 -2.08 -3.90
C PHE A 118 -10.29 -1.66 -3.29
N PHE A 119 -9.96 -2.22 -2.12
CA PHE A 119 -8.67 -2.03 -1.46
C PHE A 119 -8.30 -3.30 -0.69
N ASP A 120 -7.64 -4.21 -1.37
CA ASP A 120 -7.16 -5.49 -0.86
C ASP A 120 -5.99 -5.94 -1.73
N HIS A 121 -5.12 -6.83 -1.23
CA HIS A 121 -4.04 -7.46 -1.99
C HIS A 121 -4.54 -8.45 -3.04
N THR A 122 -5.67 -9.10 -2.78
CA THR A 122 -6.35 -9.97 -3.73
C THR A 122 -7.41 -9.19 -4.48
N ASP A 123 -7.38 -9.25 -5.81
CA ASP A 123 -8.36 -8.55 -6.63
C ASP A 123 -9.75 -9.23 -6.55
N PRO A 124 -10.84 -8.58 -7.01
CA PRO A 124 -12.18 -9.15 -6.98
C PRO A 124 -12.37 -10.44 -7.79
N ASP A 125 -11.41 -10.79 -8.66
CA ASP A 125 -11.41 -12.04 -9.43
C ASP A 125 -10.64 -13.17 -8.71
N GLY A 126 -10.05 -12.85 -7.55
CA GLY A 126 -9.31 -13.79 -6.71
C GLY A 126 -7.83 -13.91 -7.04
N HIS A 127 -7.27 -13.03 -7.89
CA HIS A 127 -5.84 -13.07 -8.20
C HIS A 127 -5.02 -12.41 -7.10
N THR A 128 -4.04 -13.15 -6.62
CA THR A 128 -3.02 -12.67 -5.69
C THR A 128 -1.96 -11.82 -6.42
N PRO A 129 -1.09 -11.08 -5.71
CA PRO A 129 0.05 -10.37 -6.31
C PRO A 129 0.91 -11.28 -7.19
N TRP A 130 1.15 -12.52 -6.77
CA TRP A 130 1.95 -13.50 -7.52
C TRP A 130 1.23 -14.01 -8.78
N ASP A 131 -0.10 -14.14 -8.77
CA ASP A 131 -0.88 -14.49 -9.96
C ASP A 131 -0.80 -13.37 -11.00
N ARG A 132 -0.93 -12.11 -10.56
CA ARG A 132 -0.78 -10.93 -11.44
C ARG A 132 0.63 -10.82 -12.00
N ALA A 133 1.66 -11.04 -11.16
CA ALA A 133 3.05 -11.08 -11.59
C ALA A 133 3.29 -12.17 -12.64
N LYS A 134 2.82 -13.38 -12.39
CA LYS A 134 2.92 -14.52 -13.31
C LYS A 134 2.26 -14.23 -14.66
N ALA A 135 1.10 -13.58 -14.68
CA ALA A 135 0.41 -13.19 -15.90
C ALA A 135 1.24 -12.21 -16.75
N LEU A 136 2.15 -11.44 -16.14
CA LEU A 136 3.09 -10.54 -16.81
C LEU A 136 4.46 -11.18 -17.06
N GLY A 137 4.63 -12.47 -16.78
CA GLY A 137 5.91 -13.19 -16.93
C GLY A 137 6.95 -12.83 -15.85
N ILE A 138 6.53 -12.23 -14.72
CA ILE A 138 7.40 -11.89 -13.60
C ILE A 138 7.45 -13.08 -12.64
N THR A 139 8.64 -13.59 -12.35
CA THR A 139 8.85 -14.81 -11.56
C THR A 139 9.56 -14.56 -10.23
N ASN A 140 10.03 -13.33 -10.01
CA ASN A 140 10.85 -12.95 -8.86
C ASN A 140 10.15 -11.94 -7.94
N LEU A 141 8.80 -11.85 -7.96
CA LEU A 141 8.05 -11.05 -7.00
C LEU A 141 8.22 -11.63 -5.60
N GLY A 142 8.64 -10.81 -4.64
CA GLY A 142 8.86 -11.17 -3.25
C GLY A 142 7.79 -10.66 -2.30
N GLY A 143 7.25 -9.46 -2.55
CA GLY A 143 6.25 -8.86 -1.68
C GLY A 143 5.55 -7.67 -2.30
N GLU A 144 4.41 -7.28 -1.72
CA GLU A 144 3.62 -6.14 -2.14
C GLU A 144 3.21 -5.30 -0.92
N ASN A 145 3.29 -3.99 -1.04
CA ASN A 145 2.68 -3.02 -0.13
C ASN A 145 1.63 -2.22 -0.88
N ILE A 146 0.47 -2.00 -0.27
CA ILE A 146 -0.55 -1.10 -0.80
C ILE A 146 -0.92 -0.02 0.21
N ALA A 147 -1.34 1.15 -0.29
CA ALA A 147 -1.88 2.23 0.54
C ALA A 147 -2.91 3.05 -0.24
N ARG A 148 -3.76 3.78 0.48
CA ARG A 148 -4.82 4.60 -0.12
C ARG A 148 -5.06 5.87 0.69
N GLY A 149 -5.14 7.00 -0.01
CA GLY A 149 -5.54 8.28 0.57
C GLY A 149 -4.40 9.19 1.01
N GLN A 150 -3.14 8.74 0.99
CA GLN A 150 -1.99 9.58 1.29
C GLN A 150 -1.70 10.52 0.12
N SER A 151 -1.53 11.82 0.42
CA SER A 151 -1.46 12.89 -0.59
C SER A 151 -0.20 12.85 -1.47
N ASP A 152 0.88 12.31 -0.95
CA ASP A 152 2.22 12.40 -1.54
C ASP A 152 3.13 11.25 -1.08
N ALA A 153 4.33 11.20 -1.63
CA ALA A 153 5.31 10.14 -1.37
C ALA A 153 5.79 10.11 0.09
N GLU A 154 5.97 11.26 0.73
CA GLU A 154 6.38 11.33 2.13
C GLU A 154 5.28 10.80 3.06
N ALA A 155 4.04 11.18 2.81
CA ALA A 155 2.90 10.75 3.61
C ALA A 155 2.69 9.24 3.52
N VAL A 156 2.78 8.65 2.32
CA VAL A 156 2.62 7.20 2.15
C VAL A 156 3.81 6.43 2.73
N MET A 157 5.04 6.91 2.55
CA MET A 157 6.21 6.29 3.18
C MET A 157 6.13 6.31 4.70
N THR A 158 5.68 7.42 5.29
CA THR A 158 5.45 7.52 6.73
C THR A 158 4.41 6.49 7.19
N ALA A 159 3.32 6.34 6.45
CA ALA A 159 2.27 5.36 6.76
C ALA A 159 2.81 3.92 6.70
N TRP A 160 3.55 3.57 5.63
CA TRP A 160 4.13 2.24 5.48
C TRP A 160 5.17 1.94 6.57
N MET A 161 6.06 2.89 6.89
CA MET A 161 7.09 2.68 7.94
C MET A 161 6.50 2.57 9.35
N ASN A 162 5.32 3.12 9.61
CA ASN A 162 4.59 2.97 10.87
C ASN A 162 3.78 1.67 10.96
N SER A 163 3.65 0.92 9.87
CA SER A 163 2.97 -0.38 9.81
C SER A 163 4.01 -1.52 9.84
N PRO A 164 3.99 -2.41 10.84
CA PRO A 164 4.99 -3.46 10.98
C PRO A 164 5.14 -4.36 9.74
N GLY A 165 4.03 -4.74 9.10
CA GLY A 165 4.05 -5.59 7.91
C GLY A 165 4.64 -4.88 6.68
N HIS A 166 4.21 -3.66 6.41
CA HIS A 166 4.73 -2.88 5.29
C HIS A 166 6.22 -2.53 5.48
N ARG A 167 6.59 -2.15 6.71
CA ARG A 167 7.97 -1.88 7.08
C ARG A 167 8.86 -3.10 6.89
N ALA A 168 8.38 -4.30 7.22
CA ALA A 168 9.13 -5.54 7.05
C ALA A 168 9.50 -5.74 5.56
N ASN A 169 8.57 -5.53 4.63
CA ASN A 169 8.87 -5.59 3.21
C ASN A 169 9.90 -4.54 2.78
N ILE A 170 9.78 -3.28 3.24
CA ILE A 170 10.72 -2.21 2.88
C ILE A 170 12.14 -2.53 3.35
N LEU A 171 12.28 -3.12 4.54
CA LEU A 171 13.56 -3.42 5.19
C LEU A 171 14.03 -4.86 4.98
N ASP A 172 13.37 -5.64 4.12
CA ASP A 172 13.86 -6.96 3.74
C ASP A 172 15.10 -6.82 2.84
N CYS A 173 16.26 -7.19 3.38
CA CYS A 173 17.54 -7.02 2.69
C CYS A 173 17.74 -7.97 1.50
N ASP A 174 16.91 -9.00 1.35
CA ASP A 174 17.00 -9.95 0.24
C ASP A 174 16.40 -9.39 -1.06
N TYR A 175 15.51 -8.39 -0.95
CA TYR A 175 15.01 -7.69 -2.14
C TYR A 175 16.07 -6.81 -2.78
N THR A 176 16.09 -6.80 -4.12
CA THR A 176 17.05 -6.07 -4.96
C THR A 176 16.40 -5.04 -5.86
N THR A 177 15.11 -5.20 -6.15
CA THR A 177 14.38 -4.34 -7.09
C THR A 177 13.06 -3.85 -6.49
N LEU A 178 12.58 -2.70 -6.98
CA LEU A 178 11.31 -2.08 -6.60
C LEU A 178 10.58 -1.59 -7.83
N GLY A 179 9.27 -1.88 -7.88
CA GLY A 179 8.33 -1.19 -8.74
C GLY A 179 7.32 -0.41 -7.93
N VAL A 180 6.86 0.72 -8.46
CA VAL A 180 5.88 1.59 -7.79
C VAL A 180 4.78 1.97 -8.78
N GLY A 181 3.53 1.82 -8.35
CA GLY A 181 2.33 2.25 -9.05
C GLY A 181 1.56 3.29 -8.26
N ILE A 182 1.04 4.30 -8.94
CA ILE A 182 0.21 5.33 -8.30
C ILE A 182 -0.95 5.67 -9.23
N HIS A 183 -2.18 5.62 -8.71
CA HIS A 183 -3.34 6.17 -9.37
C HIS A 183 -3.81 7.41 -8.62
N PHE A 184 -3.69 8.59 -9.25
CA PHE A 184 -4.24 9.83 -8.74
C PHE A 184 -5.68 9.99 -9.22
N GLY A 185 -6.63 10.13 -8.28
CA GLY A 185 -8.04 10.30 -8.65
C GLY A 185 -8.98 10.35 -7.45
N PRO A 186 -10.29 10.56 -7.68
CA PRO A 186 -11.30 10.61 -6.64
C PRO A 186 -11.32 9.32 -5.80
N GLY A 187 -11.24 9.46 -4.49
CA GLY A 187 -11.20 8.33 -3.54
C GLY A 187 -9.82 7.77 -3.25
N GLY A 188 -8.78 8.23 -3.96
CA GLY A 188 -7.38 7.91 -3.73
C GLY A 188 -6.58 9.06 -3.13
N PRO A 189 -5.28 9.14 -3.45
CA PRO A 189 -4.50 8.26 -4.34
C PRO A 189 -4.46 6.80 -3.88
N TRP A 190 -4.28 5.87 -4.85
CA TRP A 190 -3.94 4.46 -4.58
C TRP A 190 -2.47 4.23 -4.90
N TRP A 191 -1.78 3.55 -3.98
CA TRP A 191 -0.34 3.33 -4.04
C TRP A 191 -0.06 1.84 -3.98
N THR A 192 0.87 1.37 -4.79
CA THR A 192 1.38 0.00 -4.76
C THR A 192 2.91 0.02 -4.83
N GLN A 193 3.57 -0.79 -3.98
CA GLN A 193 4.98 -1.14 -4.09
C GLN A 193 5.06 -2.64 -4.33
N ASP A 194 5.79 -3.05 -5.36
CA ASP A 194 6.13 -4.44 -5.65
C ASP A 194 7.64 -4.62 -5.49
N PHE A 195 8.05 -5.57 -4.64
CA PHE A 195 9.44 -5.88 -4.36
C PHE A 195 9.86 -7.14 -5.08
N GLY A 196 11.09 -7.17 -5.61
CA GLY A 196 11.64 -8.32 -6.31
C GLY A 196 13.04 -8.70 -5.84
N PHE A 197 13.31 -10.01 -5.94
CA PHE A 197 14.63 -10.61 -5.68
C PHE A 197 15.64 -10.36 -6.80
#